data_c64e561649537fab808e127335ed7118
#
_entry.id   c64e561649537fab808e127335ed7118
#
_cell.length_a   1.000
_cell.length_b   1.000
_cell.length_c   1.000
_cell.angle_alpha   90.00
_cell.angle_beta   90.00
_cell.angle_gamma   90.00
#
_symmetry.space_group_name_H-M   'P 1'
#
loop_
_entity.id
_entity.type
_entity.pdbx_description
1 polymer ?
#
loop_
_entity_poly.entity_id
_entity_poly.type
_entity_poly.pdbx_seq_one_letter_code
_entity_poly.pdbx_strand_id
1 'polypeptide(L)'
;MKILFTPNWTVHHLDADDDLIQPPDKQVVGQGYWFFKYFPKGYQVDIIDRGRKSWFRDLEKKIKFYIKQPIRAFKCRNDYDIVVSHGAQSGLVYELLCSFVKNKPPHLMFDIGGLNGARINHYETPLIRFALRKCPYILVHTSRQVDFYREHYPELAEKVRFIPYGVDCKYFVPQPSVERTRTILTFGKAKRDNVTLCEAFARIADKRGYRLIVVGEPELSKRYDYLDEIIFRSVIPLPELMQLMAESDFIVIPLPEFLYSYGQMSFLQSMAMGKAAIITRTTSSRDYIEKAPGVIGVEPYDIDGMKHALEEMMDMTDAQRDAIGMANRSYATSRYDEREMSKAICDYINEIVNG
;
A
#
# COMPACT_ATOMS: atom_id res chain seq x y z
N MET A 1 21.55 -0.69 16.78
CA MET A 1 20.25 -1.31 17.02
C MET A 1 20.03 -2.44 16.02
N LYS A 2 19.63 -3.61 16.52
CA LYS A 2 19.33 -4.79 15.69
C LYS A 2 17.84 -5.01 15.59
N ILE A 3 17.30 -5.03 14.39
CA ILE A 3 15.87 -5.15 14.09
C ILE A 3 15.64 -6.47 13.36
N LEU A 4 14.68 -7.26 13.83
CA LEU A 4 14.18 -8.43 13.10
C LEU A 4 12.91 -8.03 12.36
N PHE A 5 12.90 -8.09 11.03
CA PHE A 5 11.73 -7.80 10.22
C PHE A 5 11.07 -9.07 9.66
N THR A 6 9.75 -9.18 9.80
CA THR A 6 8.98 -10.32 9.30
C THR A 6 7.90 -9.85 8.31
N PRO A 7 8.24 -9.71 7.00
CA PRO A 7 7.29 -9.33 5.97
C PRO A 7 6.27 -10.44 5.70
N ASN A 8 5.07 -10.06 5.25
CA ASN A 8 4.01 -11.01 4.89
C ASN A 8 4.10 -11.50 3.41
N TRP A 9 5.26 -11.34 2.79
CA TRP A 9 5.62 -11.84 1.45
C TRP A 9 6.95 -12.55 1.47
N THR A 10 7.31 -13.16 0.34
CA THR A 10 8.65 -13.72 0.12
C THR A 10 9.55 -12.64 -0.43
N VAL A 11 10.75 -12.49 0.11
CA VAL A 11 11.76 -11.53 -0.34
C VAL A 11 12.71 -12.18 -1.32
N HIS A 12 12.92 -11.52 -2.46
CA HIS A 12 13.90 -11.91 -3.47
C HIS A 12 15.16 -11.05 -3.29
N HIS A 13 16.29 -11.69 -3.05
CA HIS A 13 17.57 -11.01 -2.99
C HIS A 13 18.11 -10.83 -4.41
N LEU A 14 18.53 -9.60 -4.72
CA LEU A 14 19.13 -9.19 -5.99
C LEU A 14 20.59 -8.85 -5.76
N ASP A 15 21.42 -8.97 -6.79
CA ASP A 15 22.83 -8.61 -6.73
C ASP A 15 23.00 -7.09 -6.58
N ALA A 16 24.18 -6.67 -6.08
CA ALA A 16 24.46 -5.26 -5.76
C ALA A 16 24.45 -4.34 -6.99
N ASP A 17 24.64 -4.89 -8.18
CA ASP A 17 24.68 -4.14 -9.45
C ASP A 17 23.28 -3.91 -10.07
N ASP A 18 22.25 -4.44 -9.45
CA ASP A 18 20.88 -4.18 -9.88
C ASP A 18 20.44 -2.77 -9.43
N ASP A 19 20.43 -1.82 -10.34
CA ASP A 19 19.89 -0.45 -10.14
C ASP A 19 18.36 -0.42 -9.91
N LEU A 20 17.78 -1.56 -9.56
CA LEU A 20 16.35 -1.68 -9.41
C LEU A 20 15.89 -1.03 -8.11
N ILE A 21 14.88 -0.18 -8.24
CA ILE A 21 14.06 0.20 -7.10
C ILE A 21 13.55 -1.05 -6.44
N GLN A 22 13.68 -1.06 -5.15
CA GLN A 22 13.28 -2.15 -4.31
C GLN A 22 11.75 -2.12 -4.12
N PRO A 23 10.97 -2.86 -4.97
CA PRO A 23 9.62 -3.16 -4.58
C PRO A 23 9.65 -3.97 -3.27
N PRO A 24 8.56 -4.00 -2.52
CA PRO A 24 8.52 -4.65 -1.20
C PRO A 24 9.01 -6.10 -1.19
N ASP A 25 8.90 -6.81 -2.30
CA ASP A 25 9.31 -8.21 -2.44
C ASP A 25 10.75 -8.42 -2.90
N LYS A 26 11.54 -7.34 -3.07
CA LYS A 26 12.94 -7.40 -3.51
C LYS A 26 13.85 -6.66 -2.55
N GLN A 27 15.05 -7.18 -2.37
CA GLN A 27 16.13 -6.57 -1.60
C GLN A 27 17.43 -6.64 -2.42
N VAL A 28 18.05 -5.50 -2.63
CA VAL A 28 19.39 -5.42 -3.22
C VAL A 28 20.43 -5.61 -2.11
N VAL A 29 21.37 -6.51 -2.32
CA VAL A 29 22.43 -6.81 -1.34
C VAL A 29 23.26 -5.56 -1.06
N GLY A 30 23.46 -5.26 0.22
CA GLY A 30 24.23 -4.09 0.67
C GLY A 30 23.43 -2.78 0.74
N GLN A 31 22.19 -2.75 0.29
CA GLN A 31 21.31 -1.59 0.43
C GLN A 31 20.30 -1.77 1.55
N GLY A 32 19.89 -0.65 2.17
CA GLY A 32 18.80 -0.64 3.14
C GLY A 32 17.50 -1.14 2.51
N TYR A 33 16.73 -1.93 3.23
CA TYR A 33 15.55 -2.56 2.70
C TYR A 33 14.29 -1.72 2.97
N TRP A 34 13.58 -1.36 1.95
CA TRP A 34 12.26 -0.71 1.92
C TRP A 34 12.02 0.33 3.03
N PHE A 35 11.19 0.06 4.05
CA PHE A 35 10.89 0.97 5.16
C PHE A 35 12.13 1.42 5.93
N PHE A 36 13.20 0.63 5.90
CA PHE A 36 14.45 0.86 6.61
C PHE A 36 15.54 1.49 5.73
N LYS A 37 15.23 1.79 4.47
CA LYS A 37 16.17 2.30 3.46
C LYS A 37 16.91 3.56 3.90
N TYR A 38 16.25 4.41 4.66
CA TYR A 38 16.80 5.68 5.13
C TYR A 38 17.13 5.70 6.63
N PHE A 39 17.23 4.54 7.26
CA PHE A 39 17.64 4.48 8.65
C PHE A 39 19.09 4.93 8.80
N PRO A 40 19.45 5.59 9.93
CA PRO A 40 20.83 6.01 10.19
C PRO A 40 21.80 4.84 10.19
N LYS A 41 23.10 5.14 9.98
CA LYS A 41 24.17 4.15 10.14
C LYS A 41 24.14 3.57 11.55
N GLY A 42 24.36 2.26 11.68
CA GLY A 42 24.34 1.54 12.97
C GLY A 42 23.05 0.76 13.22
N TYR A 43 22.05 0.86 12.34
CA TYR A 43 20.91 -0.06 12.35
C TYR A 43 21.21 -1.27 11.46
N GLN A 44 20.99 -2.45 12.02
CA GLN A 44 21.03 -3.72 11.30
C GLN A 44 19.62 -4.28 11.21
N VAL A 45 19.16 -4.60 10.01
CA VAL A 45 17.84 -5.18 9.77
C VAL A 45 18.00 -6.55 9.14
N ASP A 46 17.61 -7.58 9.90
CA ASP A 46 17.57 -8.96 9.43
C ASP A 46 16.14 -9.34 9.07
N ILE A 47 15.99 -10.12 8.00
CA ILE A 47 14.67 -10.44 7.44
C ILE A 47 14.40 -11.93 7.58
N ILE A 48 13.27 -12.26 8.19
CA ILE A 48 12.69 -13.59 8.13
C ILE A 48 11.40 -13.51 7.32
N ASP A 49 11.48 -13.86 6.04
CA ASP A 49 10.34 -13.87 5.14
C ASP A 49 9.47 -15.14 5.28
N ARG A 50 8.36 -15.21 4.55
CA ARG A 50 7.46 -16.37 4.55
C ARG A 50 8.12 -17.64 3.99
N GLY A 51 9.15 -17.50 3.14
CA GLY A 51 9.77 -18.59 2.41
C GLY A 51 8.84 -19.18 1.32
N ARG A 52 9.45 -19.92 0.38
CA ARG A 52 8.72 -20.51 -0.77
C ARG A 52 8.01 -21.82 -0.42
N LYS A 53 8.50 -22.56 0.57
CA LYS A 53 7.98 -23.90 0.96
C LYS A 53 7.73 -23.94 2.48
N SER A 54 6.52 -24.28 2.88
CA SER A 54 6.16 -24.54 4.28
C SER A 54 5.35 -25.84 4.34
N TRP A 55 5.67 -26.71 5.29
CA TRP A 55 4.86 -27.89 5.61
C TRP A 55 3.47 -27.51 6.13
N PHE A 56 3.35 -26.29 6.67
CA PHE A 56 2.10 -25.75 7.21
C PHE A 56 1.29 -24.98 6.16
N ARG A 57 1.71 -24.95 4.89
CA ARG A 57 1.15 -24.05 3.88
C ARG A 57 -0.37 -24.18 3.71
N ASP A 58 -0.89 -25.40 3.73
CA ASP A 58 -2.32 -25.65 3.56
C ASP A 58 -3.10 -25.28 4.81
N LEU A 59 -2.54 -25.53 5.99
CA LEU A 59 -3.09 -25.07 7.26
C LEU A 59 -3.05 -23.54 7.33
N GLU A 60 -1.92 -22.89 7.01
CA GLU A 60 -1.76 -21.44 6.98
C GLU A 60 -2.78 -20.78 6.03
N LYS A 61 -3.03 -21.37 4.86
CA LYS A 61 -4.08 -20.90 3.94
C LYS A 61 -5.48 -21.02 4.54
N LYS A 62 -5.77 -22.15 5.20
CA LYS A 62 -7.08 -22.43 5.80
C LYS A 62 -7.37 -21.49 6.96
N ILE A 63 -6.44 -21.31 7.87
CA ILE A 63 -6.60 -20.45 9.06
C ILE A 63 -6.28 -18.99 8.78
N LYS A 64 -5.64 -18.68 7.65
CA LYS A 64 -5.19 -17.33 7.22
C LYS A 64 -4.18 -16.67 8.16
N PHE A 65 -3.44 -17.47 8.92
CA PHE A 65 -2.32 -17.05 9.75
C PHE A 65 -1.05 -17.75 9.31
N TYR A 66 0.11 -17.12 9.56
CA TYR A 66 1.41 -17.74 9.31
C TYR A 66 1.91 -18.41 10.58
N ILE A 67 2.46 -19.62 10.44
CA ILE A 67 2.95 -20.42 11.56
C ILE A 67 4.48 -20.51 11.53
N LYS A 68 5.04 -20.88 10.39
CA LYS A 68 6.48 -21.13 10.25
C LYS A 68 7.32 -19.88 10.51
N GLN A 69 6.93 -18.76 9.94
CA GLN A 69 7.67 -17.50 10.05
C GLN A 69 7.73 -16.99 11.51
N PRO A 70 6.61 -16.82 12.23
CA PRO A 70 6.66 -16.34 13.61
C PRO A 70 7.35 -17.31 14.57
N ILE A 71 7.32 -18.63 14.32
CA ILE A 71 8.11 -19.59 15.10
C ILE A 71 9.61 -19.36 14.91
N ARG A 72 10.05 -19.10 13.67
CA ARG A 72 11.47 -18.78 13.41
C ARG A 72 11.86 -17.47 14.10
N ALA A 73 11.04 -16.43 13.97
CA ALA A 73 11.26 -15.15 14.65
C ALA A 73 11.32 -15.32 16.18
N PHE A 74 10.41 -16.10 16.75
CA PHE A 74 10.38 -16.37 18.18
C PHE A 74 11.66 -17.06 18.68
N LYS A 75 12.23 -17.99 17.91
CA LYS A 75 13.44 -18.73 18.29
C LYS A 75 14.69 -17.84 18.41
N CYS A 76 14.85 -16.86 17.53
CA CYS A 76 16.01 -15.95 17.52
C CYS A 76 15.71 -14.55 18.11
N ARG A 77 14.53 -14.35 18.70
CA ARG A 77 14.07 -13.01 19.13
C ARG A 77 15.03 -12.28 20.06
N ASN A 78 15.72 -13.03 20.94
CA ASN A 78 16.62 -12.45 21.95
C ASN A 78 17.92 -11.89 21.36
N ASP A 79 18.21 -12.13 20.08
CA ASP A 79 19.36 -11.61 19.37
C ASP A 79 19.12 -10.18 18.84
N TYR A 80 17.87 -9.66 19.03
CA TYR A 80 17.39 -8.39 18.48
C TYR A 80 16.87 -7.45 19.57
N ASP A 81 17.03 -6.15 19.33
CA ASP A 81 16.51 -5.10 20.19
C ASP A 81 15.00 -4.92 20.03
N ILE A 82 14.48 -5.20 18.83
CA ILE A 82 13.05 -5.14 18.49
C ILE A 82 12.69 -6.14 17.38
N VAL A 83 11.48 -6.65 17.43
CA VAL A 83 10.87 -7.40 16.31
C VAL A 83 9.82 -6.53 15.64
N VAL A 84 9.83 -6.49 14.32
CA VAL A 84 8.85 -5.75 13.50
C VAL A 84 8.13 -6.72 12.58
N SER A 85 6.82 -6.83 12.67
CA SER A 85 6.01 -7.66 11.78
C SER A 85 5.16 -6.82 10.83
N HIS A 86 5.18 -7.16 9.55
CA HIS A 86 4.30 -6.55 8.57
C HIS A 86 3.08 -7.44 8.34
N GLY A 87 1.98 -7.07 9.00
CA GLY A 87 0.71 -7.78 8.95
C GLY A 87 0.40 -8.57 10.21
N ALA A 88 -0.86 -8.51 10.62
CA ALA A 88 -1.38 -9.18 11.80
C ALA A 88 -1.30 -10.72 11.72
N GLN A 89 -1.27 -11.29 10.51
CA GLN A 89 -1.22 -12.73 10.28
C GLN A 89 0.04 -13.38 10.88
N SER A 90 1.15 -12.69 10.89
CA SER A 90 2.40 -13.12 11.53
C SER A 90 2.55 -12.56 12.93
N GLY A 91 2.24 -11.27 13.11
CA GLY A 91 2.40 -10.54 14.36
C GLY A 91 1.61 -11.14 15.51
N LEU A 92 0.35 -11.51 15.29
CA LEU A 92 -0.50 -12.12 16.33
C LEU A 92 0.00 -13.49 16.77
N VAL A 93 0.47 -14.31 15.83
CA VAL A 93 1.03 -15.62 16.17
C VAL A 93 2.34 -15.46 16.94
N TYR A 94 3.18 -14.50 16.54
CA TYR A 94 4.40 -14.18 17.30
C TYR A 94 4.07 -13.73 18.74
N GLU A 95 3.09 -12.83 18.92
CA GLU A 95 2.65 -12.37 20.23
C GLU A 95 2.06 -13.49 21.08
N LEU A 96 1.28 -14.38 20.47
CA LEU A 96 0.75 -15.55 21.16
C LEU A 96 1.88 -16.42 21.72
N LEU A 97 2.94 -16.68 20.93
CA LEU A 97 4.12 -17.40 21.40
C LEU A 97 4.84 -16.63 22.52
N CYS A 98 4.98 -15.34 22.38
CA CYS A 98 5.60 -14.46 23.37
C CYS A 98 4.79 -14.31 24.66
N SER A 99 3.49 -14.63 24.65
CA SER A 99 2.65 -14.58 25.86
C SER A 99 3.04 -15.57 26.94
N PHE A 100 3.78 -16.60 26.57
CA PHE A 100 4.25 -17.66 27.49
C PHE A 100 5.68 -17.46 27.99
N VAL A 101 6.35 -16.34 27.65
CA VAL A 101 7.71 -16.04 28.09
C VAL A 101 7.78 -14.70 28.80
N LYS A 102 8.68 -14.59 29.81
CA LYS A 102 8.84 -13.36 30.58
C LYS A 102 9.68 -12.32 29.85
N ASN A 103 10.77 -12.75 29.22
CA ASN A 103 11.72 -11.88 28.53
C ASN A 103 11.52 -11.98 27.02
N LYS A 104 11.13 -10.87 26.43
CA LYS A 104 11.00 -10.70 24.99
C LYS A 104 11.40 -9.29 24.59
N PRO A 105 12.00 -9.08 23.42
CA PRO A 105 12.16 -7.74 22.88
C PRO A 105 10.80 -7.11 22.65
N PRO A 106 10.69 -5.79 22.63
CA PRO A 106 9.49 -5.12 22.16
C PRO A 106 9.14 -5.55 20.73
N HIS A 107 7.86 -5.43 20.39
CA HIS A 107 7.37 -5.81 19.08
C HIS A 107 6.55 -4.67 18.47
N LEU A 108 6.80 -4.29 17.24
CA LEU A 108 6.02 -3.36 16.43
C LEU A 108 5.28 -4.13 15.35
N MET A 109 3.97 -4.02 15.30
CA MET A 109 3.15 -4.65 14.28
C MET A 109 2.59 -3.59 13.31
N PHE A 110 2.85 -3.73 12.02
CA PHE A 110 2.19 -2.94 10.98
C PHE A 110 0.84 -3.60 10.66
N ASP A 111 -0.26 -2.98 11.08
CA ASP A 111 -1.57 -3.47 10.72
C ASP A 111 -2.05 -2.88 9.39
N ILE A 112 -1.97 -3.70 8.36
CA ILE A 112 -2.41 -3.40 7.01
C ILE A 112 -3.79 -3.99 6.69
N GLY A 113 -4.63 -4.15 7.72
CA GLY A 113 -6.01 -4.66 7.58
C GLY A 113 -6.22 -6.08 8.04
N GLY A 114 -5.32 -6.62 8.86
CA GLY A 114 -5.49 -7.94 9.45
C GLY A 114 -6.59 -8.00 10.49
N LEU A 115 -6.76 -6.94 11.27
CA LEU A 115 -7.72 -6.86 12.37
C LEU A 115 -9.00 -6.10 12.00
N ASN A 116 -8.91 -5.11 11.12
CA ASN A 116 -10.04 -4.27 10.75
C ASN A 116 -10.51 -4.44 9.30
N GLY A 117 -10.17 -5.52 8.65
CA GLY A 117 -10.68 -5.87 7.33
C GLY A 117 -12.13 -6.36 7.37
N ALA A 118 -12.79 -6.46 6.22
CA ALA A 118 -14.19 -6.87 6.05
C ALA A 118 -14.57 -8.25 6.68
N ARG A 119 -13.64 -8.90 7.35
CA ARG A 119 -13.79 -10.21 8.02
C ARG A 119 -13.67 -10.14 9.54
N ILE A 120 -13.66 -8.96 10.13
CA ILE A 120 -13.45 -8.76 11.57
C ILE A 120 -14.49 -9.44 12.45
N ASN A 121 -15.71 -9.57 12.01
CA ASN A 121 -16.76 -10.28 12.75
C ASN A 121 -16.37 -11.72 13.14
N HIS A 122 -15.24 -12.24 12.61
CA HIS A 122 -14.71 -13.56 12.95
C HIS A 122 -13.42 -13.52 13.79
N TYR A 123 -12.82 -12.33 14.02
CA TYR A 123 -11.52 -12.22 14.71
C TYR A 123 -11.60 -11.67 16.13
N GLU A 124 -12.76 -11.28 16.63
CA GLU A 124 -12.96 -10.97 18.04
C GLU A 124 -12.95 -12.24 18.91
N THR A 125 -12.00 -13.12 18.62
CA THR A 125 -11.84 -14.31 19.46
C THR A 125 -11.11 -13.94 20.76
N PRO A 126 -11.43 -14.59 21.88
CA PRO A 126 -10.69 -14.43 23.13
C PRO A 126 -9.18 -14.62 22.96
N LEU A 127 -8.77 -15.46 22.01
CA LEU A 127 -7.37 -15.75 21.70
C LEU A 127 -6.66 -14.52 21.09
N ILE A 128 -7.31 -13.79 20.19
CA ILE A 128 -6.76 -12.57 19.61
C ILE A 128 -6.65 -11.48 20.65
N ARG A 129 -7.69 -11.26 21.47
CA ARG A 129 -7.63 -10.33 22.59
C ARG A 129 -6.53 -10.72 23.59
N PHE A 130 -6.33 -12.02 23.85
CA PHE A 130 -5.24 -12.49 24.69
C PHE A 130 -3.86 -12.20 24.09
N ALA A 131 -3.66 -12.46 22.78
CA ALA A 131 -2.42 -12.13 22.10
C ALA A 131 -2.16 -10.62 22.13
N LEU A 132 -3.18 -9.80 21.83
CA LEU A 132 -3.09 -8.34 21.81
C LEU A 132 -2.86 -7.71 23.20
N ARG A 133 -3.27 -8.34 24.30
CA ARG A 133 -3.06 -7.82 25.68
C ARG A 133 -1.60 -7.49 25.99
N LYS A 134 -0.69 -8.30 25.47
CA LYS A 134 0.75 -8.11 25.63
C LYS A 134 1.38 -7.51 24.37
N CYS A 135 0.53 -7.22 23.40
CA CYS A 135 0.95 -6.66 22.15
C CYS A 135 1.46 -5.29 22.40
N PRO A 136 2.35 -5.02 21.59
CA PRO A 136 3.28 -4.00 21.57
C PRO A 136 2.68 -2.71 21.06
N TYR A 137 3.33 -2.30 20.10
CA TYR A 137 3.07 -1.08 19.39
C TYR A 137 2.50 -1.43 18.01
N ILE A 138 1.57 -0.63 17.55
CA ILE A 138 0.89 -0.86 16.28
C ILE A 138 1.10 0.36 15.40
N LEU A 139 1.54 0.12 14.16
CA LEU A 139 1.62 1.14 13.14
C LEU A 139 0.51 0.91 12.12
N VAL A 140 -0.18 1.97 11.77
CA VAL A 140 -1.24 1.98 10.76
C VAL A 140 -1.00 3.07 9.73
N HIS A 141 -1.51 2.88 8.51
CA HIS A 141 -1.35 3.82 7.40
C HIS A 141 -2.64 4.58 7.04
N THR A 142 -3.63 4.58 7.93
CA THR A 142 -4.82 5.44 7.85
C THR A 142 -5.27 5.87 9.24
N SER A 143 -5.69 7.12 9.39
CA SER A 143 -6.15 7.68 10.65
C SER A 143 -7.37 6.95 11.20
N ARG A 144 -8.25 6.47 10.33
CA ARG A 144 -9.45 5.71 10.72
C ARG A 144 -9.12 4.38 11.41
N GLN A 145 -7.96 3.77 11.13
CA GLN A 145 -7.53 2.60 11.89
C GLN A 145 -7.20 2.94 13.35
N VAL A 146 -6.70 4.14 13.63
CA VAL A 146 -6.50 4.60 15.02
C VAL A 146 -7.83 4.67 15.77
N ASP A 147 -8.87 5.22 15.12
CA ASP A 147 -10.21 5.28 15.70
C ASP A 147 -10.77 3.88 15.96
N PHE A 148 -10.59 2.97 14.99
CA PHE A 148 -10.96 1.56 15.15
C PHE A 148 -10.35 0.94 16.41
N TYR A 149 -9.05 1.16 16.66
CA TYR A 149 -8.41 0.65 17.87
C TYR A 149 -8.93 1.32 19.13
N ARG A 150 -9.23 2.62 19.12
CA ARG A 150 -9.85 3.31 20.25
C ARG A 150 -11.22 2.74 20.60
N GLU A 151 -12.01 2.43 19.57
CA GLU A 151 -13.36 1.89 19.74
C GLU A 151 -13.36 0.42 20.20
N HIS A 152 -12.50 -0.42 19.63
CA HIS A 152 -12.55 -1.87 19.83
C HIS A 152 -11.48 -2.43 20.76
N TYR A 153 -10.36 -1.72 20.92
CA TYR A 153 -9.21 -2.11 21.76
C TYR A 153 -8.65 -0.90 22.51
N PRO A 154 -9.45 -0.28 23.41
CA PRO A 154 -9.04 0.95 24.10
C PRO A 154 -7.74 0.79 24.90
N GLU A 155 -7.44 -0.42 25.37
CA GLU A 155 -6.19 -0.76 26.06
C GLU A 155 -4.92 -0.63 25.20
N LEU A 156 -5.10 -0.58 23.86
CA LEU A 156 -4.01 -0.40 22.89
C LEU A 156 -3.97 1.00 22.29
N ALA A 157 -4.94 1.86 22.56
CA ALA A 157 -5.10 3.14 21.88
C ALA A 157 -3.83 4.01 21.92
N GLU A 158 -3.13 4.04 23.06
CA GLU A 158 -1.88 4.79 23.24
C GLU A 158 -0.68 4.17 22.53
N LYS A 159 -0.81 2.93 22.07
CA LYS A 159 0.23 2.15 21.37
C LYS A 159 0.02 2.11 19.87
N VAL A 160 -1.02 2.76 19.36
CA VAL A 160 -1.33 2.81 17.94
C VAL A 160 -0.89 4.14 17.37
N ARG A 161 -0.04 4.10 16.34
CA ARG A 161 0.43 5.31 15.65
C ARG A 161 0.07 5.29 14.18
N PHE A 162 -0.54 6.37 13.71
CA PHE A 162 -0.70 6.63 12.29
C PHE A 162 0.59 7.22 11.73
N ILE A 163 1.19 6.52 10.77
CA ILE A 163 2.30 7.01 9.96
C ILE A 163 1.85 6.91 8.51
N PRO A 164 1.76 8.03 7.78
CA PRO A 164 1.37 8.01 6.38
C PRO A 164 2.31 7.14 5.55
N TYR A 165 1.73 6.45 4.57
CA TYR A 165 2.51 5.69 3.58
C TYR A 165 3.28 6.66 2.69
N GLY A 166 4.50 6.30 2.30
CA GLY A 166 5.38 7.11 1.47
C GLY A 166 5.61 6.54 0.08
N VAL A 167 6.07 7.39 -0.83
CA VAL A 167 6.44 7.04 -2.21
C VAL A 167 7.85 7.54 -2.52
N ASP A 168 8.61 6.78 -3.32
CA ASP A 168 9.93 7.20 -3.81
C ASP A 168 9.78 8.31 -4.86
N CYS A 169 9.80 9.58 -4.39
CA CYS A 169 9.69 10.75 -5.24
C CYS A 169 10.93 11.03 -6.10
N LYS A 170 12.03 10.31 -5.89
CA LYS A 170 13.22 10.38 -6.75
C LYS A 170 13.12 9.45 -7.95
N TYR A 171 12.39 8.37 -7.76
CA TYR A 171 12.17 7.42 -8.84
C TYR A 171 10.94 7.75 -9.66
N PHE A 172 9.81 7.92 -9.02
CA PHE A 172 8.59 8.33 -9.68
C PHE A 172 8.67 9.84 -9.99
N VAL A 173 9.18 10.15 -11.17
CA VAL A 173 9.36 11.53 -11.63
C VAL A 173 8.59 11.79 -12.92
N PRO A 174 8.08 13.00 -13.14
CA PRO A 174 7.46 13.37 -14.40
C PRO A 174 8.39 13.13 -15.58
N GLN A 175 7.82 12.71 -16.71
CA GLN A 175 8.53 12.49 -17.97
C GLN A 175 7.92 13.38 -19.07
N PRO A 176 8.21 14.68 -19.08
CA PRO A 176 7.53 15.66 -19.93
C PRO A 176 7.82 15.47 -21.43
N SER A 177 8.89 14.77 -21.78
CA SER A 177 9.26 14.48 -23.18
C SER A 177 8.45 13.33 -23.81
N VAL A 178 7.65 12.62 -23.03
CA VAL A 178 6.83 11.50 -23.51
C VAL A 178 5.55 12.03 -24.10
N GLU A 179 5.28 11.67 -25.35
CA GLU A 179 4.04 12.03 -26.04
C GLU A 179 2.82 11.34 -25.42
N ARG A 180 1.73 12.07 -25.27
CA ARG A 180 0.48 11.55 -24.74
C ARG A 180 -0.36 10.89 -25.84
N THR A 181 -1.10 9.87 -25.44
CA THR A 181 -1.80 9.02 -26.41
C THR A 181 -3.32 9.01 -26.22
N ARG A 182 -3.90 10.07 -25.63
CA ARG A 182 -5.33 10.12 -25.23
C ARG A 182 -5.74 8.86 -24.45
N THR A 183 -4.96 8.56 -23.44
CA THR A 183 -5.13 7.36 -22.63
C THR A 183 -5.49 7.71 -21.21
N ILE A 184 -6.51 7.04 -20.69
CA ILE A 184 -6.87 6.96 -19.28
C ILE A 184 -6.28 5.66 -18.74
N LEU A 185 -5.48 5.73 -17.69
CA LEU A 185 -4.84 4.54 -17.12
C LEU A 185 -5.38 4.24 -15.74
N THR A 186 -5.74 2.98 -15.51
CA THR A 186 -5.89 2.41 -14.17
C THR A 186 -4.97 1.21 -14.00
N PHE A 187 -4.44 1.03 -12.79
CA PHE A 187 -3.52 -0.07 -12.51
C PHE A 187 -3.59 -0.56 -11.06
N GLY A 188 -3.24 -1.83 -10.89
CA GLY A 188 -3.15 -2.50 -9.59
C GLY A 188 -3.85 -3.85 -9.60
N LYS A 189 -3.21 -4.86 -9.01
CA LYS A 189 -3.68 -6.24 -9.00
C LYS A 189 -4.76 -6.53 -7.95
N ALA A 190 -4.81 -5.76 -6.88
CA ALA A 190 -5.66 -6.10 -5.75
C ALA A 190 -6.56 -4.93 -5.37
N LYS A 191 -7.82 -5.25 -5.10
CA LYS A 191 -8.79 -4.31 -4.55
C LYS A 191 -8.94 -3.05 -5.42
N ARG A 192 -9.37 -3.27 -6.64
CA ARG A 192 -9.81 -2.23 -7.56
C ARG A 192 -11.29 -2.43 -7.85
N ASP A 193 -12.00 -1.32 -7.96
CA ASP A 193 -13.39 -1.28 -8.44
C ASP A 193 -13.40 -0.90 -9.93
N ASN A 194 -12.67 -1.68 -10.72
CA ASN A 194 -12.59 -1.47 -12.17
C ASN A 194 -13.95 -1.67 -12.84
N VAL A 195 -14.91 -2.35 -12.20
CA VAL A 195 -16.26 -2.49 -12.71
C VAL A 195 -16.95 -1.12 -12.75
N THR A 196 -16.97 -0.37 -11.64
CA THR A 196 -17.54 0.99 -11.61
C THR A 196 -16.87 1.90 -12.65
N LEU A 197 -15.54 1.83 -12.79
CA LEU A 197 -14.81 2.62 -13.78
C LEU A 197 -15.18 2.25 -15.22
N CYS A 198 -15.19 0.97 -15.56
CA CYS A 198 -15.54 0.51 -16.92
C CYS A 198 -17.01 0.83 -17.28
N GLU A 199 -17.95 0.64 -16.34
CA GLU A 199 -19.35 1.02 -16.52
C GLU A 199 -19.51 2.53 -16.74
N ALA A 200 -18.80 3.35 -15.96
CA ALA A 200 -18.80 4.80 -16.12
C ALA A 200 -18.27 5.21 -17.50
N PHE A 201 -17.11 4.67 -17.90
CA PHE A 201 -16.50 4.95 -19.20
C PHE A 201 -17.40 4.46 -20.37
N ALA A 202 -18.04 3.31 -20.24
CA ALA A 202 -18.96 2.77 -21.24
C ALA A 202 -20.14 3.71 -21.49
N ARG A 203 -20.65 4.39 -20.45
CA ARG A 203 -21.80 5.33 -20.54
C ARG A 203 -21.46 6.69 -21.13
N ILE A 204 -20.20 7.01 -21.38
CA ILE A 204 -19.79 8.22 -22.07
C ILE A 204 -20.12 8.07 -23.56
N ALA A 205 -20.99 8.93 -24.09
CA ALA A 205 -21.44 8.85 -25.47
C ALA A 205 -20.33 9.22 -26.46
N ASP A 206 -19.63 10.34 -26.21
CA ASP A 206 -18.48 10.78 -27.01
C ASP A 206 -17.20 10.63 -26.20
N LYS A 207 -16.41 9.61 -26.53
CA LYS A 207 -15.12 9.32 -25.86
C LYS A 207 -13.95 10.19 -26.35
N ARG A 208 -14.18 11.07 -27.32
CA ARG A 208 -13.19 12.03 -27.85
C ARG A 208 -11.85 11.42 -28.24
N GLY A 209 -11.88 10.16 -28.67
CA GLY A 209 -10.69 9.38 -29.01
C GLY A 209 -9.90 8.87 -27.79
N TYR A 210 -10.42 8.99 -26.56
CA TYR A 210 -9.81 8.39 -25.38
C TYR A 210 -9.98 6.88 -25.34
N ARG A 211 -8.94 6.21 -24.86
CA ARG A 211 -8.94 4.78 -24.54
C ARG A 211 -8.70 4.59 -23.06
N LEU A 212 -9.36 3.61 -22.47
CA LEU A 212 -9.16 3.21 -21.09
C LEU A 212 -8.25 1.96 -21.05
N ILE A 213 -7.07 2.07 -20.43
CA ILE A 213 -6.18 0.93 -20.20
C ILE A 213 -6.32 0.47 -18.75
N VAL A 214 -6.70 -0.81 -18.58
CA VAL A 214 -6.86 -1.48 -17.28
C VAL A 214 -5.74 -2.49 -17.10
N VAL A 215 -4.82 -2.23 -16.15
CA VAL A 215 -3.68 -3.10 -15.87
C VAL A 215 -3.89 -3.84 -14.56
N GLY A 216 -3.89 -5.17 -14.61
CA GLY A 216 -3.91 -6.04 -13.43
C GLY A 216 -5.13 -6.96 -13.30
N GLU A 217 -6.20 -6.74 -14.07
CA GLU A 217 -7.43 -7.55 -14.07
C GLU A 217 -7.86 -7.95 -15.49
N PRO A 218 -7.05 -8.76 -16.21
CA PRO A 218 -7.33 -9.12 -17.60
C PRO A 218 -8.60 -9.94 -17.77
N GLU A 219 -9.10 -10.60 -16.74
CA GLU A 219 -10.33 -11.40 -16.74
C GLU A 219 -11.59 -10.58 -16.99
N LEU A 220 -11.56 -9.27 -16.68
CA LEU A 220 -12.69 -8.36 -16.95
C LEU A 220 -12.92 -8.12 -18.45
N SER A 221 -11.93 -8.41 -19.32
CA SER A 221 -12.04 -8.22 -20.77
C SER A 221 -13.27 -8.92 -21.35
N LYS A 222 -13.63 -10.10 -20.84
CA LYS A 222 -14.82 -10.84 -21.30
C LYS A 222 -16.15 -10.13 -21.04
N ARG A 223 -16.18 -9.23 -20.06
CA ARG A 223 -17.38 -8.46 -19.72
C ARG A 223 -17.57 -7.24 -20.62
N TYR A 224 -16.48 -6.73 -21.17
CA TYR A 224 -16.44 -5.48 -21.93
C TYR A 224 -15.88 -5.67 -23.35
N ASP A 225 -15.99 -6.89 -23.90
CA ASP A 225 -15.47 -7.27 -25.22
C ASP A 225 -16.20 -6.56 -26.40
N TYR A 226 -17.31 -5.89 -26.10
CA TYR A 226 -18.07 -5.06 -27.03
C TYR A 226 -17.56 -3.61 -27.14
N LEU A 227 -16.52 -3.25 -26.39
CA LEU A 227 -15.94 -1.90 -26.35
C LEU A 227 -14.45 -1.94 -26.67
N ASP A 228 -14.10 -1.66 -27.90
CA ASP A 228 -12.71 -1.66 -28.38
C ASP A 228 -11.84 -0.59 -27.70
N GLU A 229 -12.45 0.44 -27.11
CA GLU A 229 -11.74 1.50 -26.40
C GLU A 229 -11.28 1.11 -25.00
N ILE A 230 -11.72 -0.04 -24.45
CA ILE A 230 -11.25 -0.56 -23.15
C ILE A 230 -10.24 -1.67 -23.40
N ILE A 231 -8.99 -1.42 -23.03
CA ILE A 231 -7.88 -2.34 -23.24
C ILE A 231 -7.47 -2.94 -21.89
N PHE A 232 -7.58 -4.26 -21.77
CA PHE A 232 -7.17 -4.99 -20.57
C PHE A 232 -5.78 -5.59 -20.74
N ARG A 233 -4.95 -5.40 -19.71
CA ARG A 233 -3.59 -5.95 -19.68
C ARG A 233 -3.35 -6.71 -18.38
N SER A 234 -2.56 -7.76 -18.44
CA SER A 234 -2.02 -8.44 -17.27
C SER A 234 -1.10 -7.49 -16.48
N VAL A 235 -0.66 -7.90 -15.31
CA VAL A 235 0.39 -7.19 -14.57
C VAL A 235 1.64 -7.09 -15.44
N ILE A 236 2.18 -5.90 -15.56
CA ILE A 236 3.36 -5.56 -16.37
C ILE A 236 4.54 -5.16 -15.47
N PRO A 237 5.77 -5.23 -15.95
CA PRO A 237 6.94 -4.73 -15.23
C PRO A 237 6.83 -3.25 -14.89
N LEU A 238 7.45 -2.84 -13.77
CA LEU A 238 7.38 -1.46 -13.29
C LEU A 238 7.89 -0.42 -14.31
N PRO A 239 9.00 -0.63 -15.04
CA PRO A 239 9.42 0.32 -16.07
C PRO A 239 8.38 0.53 -17.17
N GLU A 240 7.71 -0.54 -17.60
CA GLU A 240 6.64 -0.48 -18.62
C GLU A 240 5.40 0.25 -18.05
N LEU A 241 5.06 0.02 -16.77
CA LEU A 241 3.99 0.74 -16.10
C LEU A 241 4.30 2.24 -16.02
N MET A 242 5.55 2.61 -15.69
CA MET A 242 5.97 4.01 -15.65
C MET A 242 5.88 4.69 -17.01
N GLN A 243 6.23 3.98 -18.08
CA GLN A 243 6.07 4.46 -19.44
C GLN A 243 4.58 4.71 -19.75
N LEU A 244 3.70 3.75 -19.44
CA LEU A 244 2.25 3.94 -19.62
C LEU A 244 1.70 5.09 -18.77
N MET A 245 2.19 5.27 -17.55
CA MET A 245 1.82 6.41 -16.70
C MET A 245 2.25 7.73 -17.38
N ALA A 246 3.44 7.78 -17.96
CA ALA A 246 3.94 8.97 -18.66
C ALA A 246 3.09 9.29 -19.90
N GLU A 247 2.74 8.30 -20.71
CA GLU A 247 1.92 8.40 -21.92
C GLU A 247 0.45 8.76 -21.64
N SER A 248 -0.04 8.47 -20.43
CA SER A 248 -1.44 8.71 -20.09
C SER A 248 -1.73 10.17 -19.83
N ASP A 249 -2.91 10.64 -20.21
CA ASP A 249 -3.38 12.00 -19.94
C ASP A 249 -3.68 12.19 -18.46
N PHE A 250 -4.38 11.22 -17.86
CA PHE A 250 -4.65 11.18 -16.43
C PHE A 250 -4.82 9.73 -15.94
N ILE A 251 -4.81 9.59 -14.63
CA ILE A 251 -4.86 8.26 -13.97
C ILE A 251 -6.12 8.16 -13.13
N VAL A 252 -6.76 6.99 -13.14
CA VAL A 252 -7.91 6.69 -12.30
C VAL A 252 -7.55 5.55 -11.36
N ILE A 253 -7.75 5.74 -10.07
CA ILE A 253 -7.56 4.71 -9.04
C ILE A 253 -8.91 4.43 -8.37
N PRO A 254 -9.72 3.53 -8.95
CA PRO A 254 -11.01 3.16 -8.41
C PRO A 254 -10.80 2.17 -7.26
N LEU A 255 -11.26 2.53 -6.08
CA LEU A 255 -11.08 1.75 -4.85
C LEU A 255 -12.43 1.37 -4.27
N PRO A 256 -12.67 0.10 -3.92
CA PRO A 256 -13.82 -0.29 -3.13
C PRO A 256 -13.65 0.19 -1.68
N GLU A 257 -14.73 0.35 -0.90
CA GLU A 257 -14.62 0.78 0.49
C GLU A 257 -14.10 -0.33 1.41
N PHE A 258 -13.08 -0.01 2.21
CA PHE A 258 -12.58 -0.84 3.29
C PHE A 258 -12.04 0.03 4.43
N LEU A 259 -12.10 -0.48 5.66
CA LEU A 259 -11.62 0.23 6.86
C LEU A 259 -10.10 0.16 7.09
N TYR A 260 -9.31 -0.26 6.12
CA TYR A 260 -7.87 -0.44 6.26
C TYR A 260 -7.09 0.07 5.06
N SER A 261 -5.78 0.18 5.23
CA SER A 261 -4.87 0.75 4.26
C SER A 261 -4.70 -0.10 3.00
N TYR A 262 -5.01 0.46 1.82
CA TYR A 262 -4.74 -0.11 0.50
C TYR A 262 -4.82 0.98 -0.58
N GLY A 263 -4.19 0.72 -1.72
CA GLY A 263 -4.18 1.65 -2.85
C GLY A 263 -3.15 2.77 -2.77
N GLN A 264 -2.57 3.06 -1.59
CA GLN A 264 -1.63 4.16 -1.36
C GLN A 264 -0.47 4.16 -2.35
N MET A 265 0.14 3.02 -2.61
CA MET A 265 1.23 2.93 -3.59
C MET A 265 0.81 3.48 -4.95
N SER A 266 -0.35 3.07 -5.46
CA SER A 266 -0.77 3.44 -6.81
C SER A 266 -1.10 4.92 -6.93
N PHE A 267 -1.89 5.48 -6.03
CA PHE A 267 -2.24 6.90 -6.17
C PHE A 267 -1.07 7.83 -5.80
N LEU A 268 -0.22 7.47 -4.84
CA LEU A 268 0.97 8.26 -4.54
C LEU A 268 2.00 8.21 -5.66
N GLN A 269 2.19 7.06 -6.32
CA GLN A 269 3.01 6.95 -7.52
C GLN A 269 2.47 7.84 -8.64
N SER A 270 1.16 7.84 -8.87
CA SER A 270 0.52 8.70 -9.86
C SER A 270 0.77 10.18 -9.58
N MET A 271 0.59 10.59 -8.32
CA MET A 271 0.84 11.97 -7.90
C MET A 271 2.32 12.33 -8.01
N ALA A 272 3.24 11.45 -7.61
CA ALA A 272 4.69 11.65 -7.73
C ALA A 272 5.13 11.79 -9.20
N MET A 273 4.49 11.07 -10.12
CA MET A 273 4.69 11.21 -11.58
C MET A 273 4.10 12.51 -12.16
N GLY A 274 3.51 13.36 -11.33
CA GLY A 274 2.92 14.62 -11.78
C GLY A 274 1.65 14.44 -12.61
N LYS A 275 0.86 13.39 -12.34
CA LYS A 275 -0.38 13.15 -13.08
C LYS A 275 -1.60 13.74 -12.37
N ALA A 276 -2.49 14.32 -13.15
CA ALA A 276 -3.87 14.55 -12.73
C ALA A 276 -4.53 13.21 -12.44
N ALA A 277 -5.38 13.13 -11.42
CA ALA A 277 -5.92 11.84 -11.00
C ALA A 277 -7.38 11.92 -10.55
N ILE A 278 -8.12 10.86 -10.83
CA ILE A 278 -9.42 10.57 -10.22
C ILE A 278 -9.21 9.44 -9.23
N ILE A 279 -9.57 9.65 -7.97
CA ILE A 279 -9.35 8.66 -6.92
C ILE A 279 -10.62 8.51 -6.08
N THR A 280 -11.03 7.28 -5.81
CA THR A 280 -12.18 7.03 -4.96
C THR A 280 -11.91 7.50 -3.52
N ARG A 281 -12.86 8.25 -2.93
CA ARG A 281 -12.84 8.75 -1.55
C ARG A 281 -13.20 7.65 -0.55
N THR A 282 -12.31 6.72 -0.35
CA THR A 282 -12.48 5.66 0.64
C THR A 282 -11.89 6.04 1.98
N THR A 283 -12.22 5.29 3.01
CA THR A 283 -11.58 5.41 4.33
C THR A 283 -10.04 5.38 4.24
N SER A 284 -9.48 4.60 3.31
CA SER A 284 -8.03 4.47 3.16
C SER A 284 -7.38 5.59 2.36
N SER A 285 -8.10 6.26 1.48
CA SER A 285 -7.57 7.32 0.60
C SER A 285 -7.76 8.73 1.15
N ARG A 286 -8.80 8.98 1.95
CA ARG A 286 -9.17 10.34 2.42
C ARG A 286 -8.02 11.08 3.09
N ASP A 287 -7.24 10.43 3.96
CA ASP A 287 -6.09 11.05 4.62
C ASP A 287 -5.07 11.64 3.64
N TYR A 288 -5.02 11.12 2.43
CA TYR A 288 -4.03 11.44 1.40
C TYR A 288 -4.55 12.41 0.34
N ILE A 289 -5.83 12.29 -0.03
CA ILE A 289 -6.37 12.99 -1.20
C ILE A 289 -7.27 14.17 -0.86
N GLU A 290 -7.82 14.27 0.34
CA GLU A 290 -8.80 15.30 0.70
C GLU A 290 -8.28 16.73 0.49
N LYS A 291 -6.96 16.92 0.63
CA LYS A 291 -6.28 18.21 0.43
C LYS A 291 -5.38 18.23 -0.81
N ALA A 292 -5.44 17.18 -1.63
CA ALA A 292 -4.61 17.09 -2.84
C ALA A 292 -5.20 18.00 -3.95
N PRO A 293 -4.43 18.95 -4.47
CA PRO A 293 -4.98 20.02 -5.33
C PRO A 293 -5.35 19.55 -6.74
N GLY A 294 -4.83 18.41 -7.20
CA GLY A 294 -5.05 17.90 -8.55
C GLY A 294 -5.74 16.53 -8.58
N VAL A 295 -6.55 16.24 -7.54
CA VAL A 295 -7.31 15.00 -7.45
C VAL A 295 -8.81 15.31 -7.47
N ILE A 296 -9.53 14.71 -8.42
CA ILE A 296 -11.00 14.62 -8.36
C ILE A 296 -11.36 13.40 -7.53
N GLY A 297 -12.01 13.64 -6.39
CA GLY A 297 -12.47 12.56 -5.53
C GLY A 297 -13.88 12.12 -5.88
N VAL A 298 -14.11 10.80 -6.04
CA VAL A 298 -15.41 10.19 -6.35
C VAL A 298 -15.80 9.23 -5.23
N GLU A 299 -17.08 9.20 -4.86
CA GLU A 299 -17.53 8.26 -3.82
C GLU A 299 -17.46 6.80 -4.30
N PRO A 300 -17.26 5.83 -3.39
CA PRO A 300 -17.19 4.42 -3.74
C PRO A 300 -18.46 3.94 -4.45
N TYR A 301 -18.31 3.14 -5.51
CA TYR A 301 -19.39 2.52 -6.30
C TYR A 301 -20.32 3.52 -7.03
N ASP A 302 -19.97 4.79 -7.08
CA ASP A 302 -20.72 5.84 -7.75
C ASP A 302 -20.35 5.91 -9.24
N ILE A 303 -21.11 5.21 -10.08
CA ILE A 303 -20.90 5.16 -11.53
C ILE A 303 -21.13 6.54 -12.17
N ASP A 304 -22.16 7.26 -11.75
CA ASP A 304 -22.52 8.54 -12.35
C ASP A 304 -21.51 9.64 -11.94
N GLY A 305 -21.08 9.65 -10.68
CA GLY A 305 -19.98 10.51 -10.21
C GLY A 305 -18.66 10.20 -10.89
N MET A 306 -18.33 8.91 -11.10
CA MET A 306 -17.14 8.51 -11.86
C MET A 306 -17.22 8.96 -13.32
N LYS A 307 -18.37 8.81 -13.98
CA LYS A 307 -18.62 9.28 -15.33
C LYS A 307 -18.41 10.80 -15.43
N HIS A 308 -19.01 11.56 -14.53
CA HIS A 308 -18.86 13.02 -14.50
C HIS A 308 -17.39 13.44 -14.32
N ALA A 309 -16.66 12.81 -13.39
CA ALA A 309 -15.24 13.07 -13.17
C ALA A 309 -14.38 12.74 -14.40
N LEU A 310 -14.71 11.66 -15.13
CA LEU A 310 -14.05 11.31 -16.39
C LEU A 310 -14.30 12.39 -17.45
N GLU A 311 -15.54 12.82 -17.63
CA GLU A 311 -15.92 13.87 -18.59
C GLU A 311 -15.21 15.20 -18.25
N GLU A 312 -15.18 15.59 -16.96
CA GLU A 312 -14.46 16.78 -16.50
C GLU A 312 -12.96 16.72 -16.85
N MET A 313 -12.28 15.59 -16.55
CA MET A 313 -10.87 15.42 -16.89
C MET A 313 -10.62 15.39 -18.40
N MET A 314 -11.53 14.82 -19.19
CA MET A 314 -11.44 14.78 -20.66
C MET A 314 -11.69 16.15 -21.28
N ASP A 315 -12.44 17.03 -20.63
CA ASP A 315 -12.70 18.43 -21.08
C ASP A 315 -11.53 19.37 -20.84
N MET A 316 -10.66 19.05 -19.89
CA MET A 316 -9.47 19.85 -19.60
C MET A 316 -8.49 19.82 -20.77
N THR A 317 -7.82 20.94 -21.00
CA THR A 317 -6.65 21.00 -21.89
C THR A 317 -5.46 20.28 -21.27
N ASP A 318 -4.48 19.89 -22.08
CA ASP A 318 -3.24 19.29 -21.60
C ASP A 318 -2.54 20.18 -20.57
N ALA A 319 -2.48 21.49 -20.82
CA ALA A 319 -1.88 22.46 -19.91
C ALA A 319 -2.60 22.51 -18.55
N GLN A 320 -3.92 22.38 -18.52
CA GLN A 320 -4.69 22.31 -17.27
C GLN A 320 -4.39 21.03 -16.50
N ARG A 321 -4.40 19.87 -17.19
CA ARG A 321 -4.03 18.58 -16.55
C ARG A 321 -2.60 18.60 -16.04
N ASP A 322 -1.66 19.20 -16.76
CA ASP A 322 -0.28 19.36 -16.32
C ASP A 322 -0.16 20.23 -15.07
N ALA A 323 -0.85 21.34 -15.05
CA ALA A 323 -0.81 22.26 -13.90
C ALA A 323 -1.30 21.57 -12.62
N ILE A 324 -2.44 20.88 -12.67
CA ILE A 324 -2.96 20.16 -11.50
C ILE A 324 -2.14 18.91 -11.18
N GLY A 325 -1.58 18.23 -12.18
CA GLY A 325 -0.66 17.11 -11.98
C GLY A 325 0.63 17.52 -11.28
N MET A 326 1.24 18.64 -11.65
CA MET A 326 2.41 19.18 -10.96
C MET A 326 2.10 19.67 -9.55
N ALA A 327 0.89 20.17 -9.30
CA ALA A 327 0.44 20.47 -7.96
C ALA A 327 0.31 19.20 -7.11
N ASN A 328 -0.20 18.09 -7.67
CA ASN A 328 -0.19 16.77 -7.03
C ASN A 328 1.23 16.31 -6.69
N ARG A 329 2.19 16.48 -7.61
CA ARG A 329 3.59 16.13 -7.35
C ARG A 329 4.15 16.92 -6.17
N SER A 330 3.95 18.23 -6.16
CA SER A 330 4.43 19.08 -5.07
C SER A 330 3.82 18.65 -3.73
N TYR A 331 2.54 18.33 -3.74
CA TYR A 331 1.84 17.82 -2.56
C TYR A 331 2.37 16.46 -2.09
N ALA A 332 2.58 15.50 -3.00
CA ALA A 332 3.15 14.19 -2.68
C ALA A 332 4.59 14.31 -2.16
N THR A 333 5.43 15.09 -2.83
CA THR A 333 6.84 15.27 -2.45
C THR A 333 7.00 15.93 -1.07
N SER A 334 6.13 16.89 -0.75
CA SER A 334 6.22 17.62 0.53
C SER A 334 5.64 16.86 1.72
N ARG A 335 4.79 15.84 1.50
CA ARG A 335 4.04 15.19 2.58
C ARG A 335 4.21 13.68 2.64
N TYR A 336 4.51 13.05 1.52
CA TYR A 336 4.50 11.58 1.36
C TYR A 336 5.77 11.03 0.71
N ASP A 337 6.90 11.75 0.82
CA ASP A 337 8.20 11.18 0.43
C ASP A 337 8.52 9.99 1.34
N GLU A 338 8.99 8.89 0.78
CA GLU A 338 9.29 7.68 1.55
C GLU A 338 10.38 7.89 2.64
N ARG A 339 11.20 8.94 2.51
CA ARG A 339 12.18 9.31 3.53
C ARG A 339 11.53 9.79 4.82
N GLU A 340 10.46 10.57 4.70
CA GLU A 340 9.71 11.04 5.87
C GLU A 340 8.98 9.88 6.56
N MET A 341 8.40 8.95 5.78
CA MET A 341 7.83 7.72 6.32
C MET A 341 8.90 6.89 7.05
N SER A 342 10.04 6.66 6.40
CA SER A 342 11.15 5.89 6.98
C SER A 342 11.67 6.52 8.27
N LYS A 343 11.83 7.86 8.29
CA LYS A 343 12.21 8.62 9.49
C LYS A 343 11.18 8.46 10.61
N ALA A 344 9.90 8.65 10.33
CA ALA A 344 8.84 8.51 11.32
C ALA A 344 8.78 7.08 11.90
N ILE A 345 9.03 6.06 11.09
CA ILE A 345 9.15 4.66 11.55
C ILE A 345 10.37 4.49 12.46
N CYS A 346 11.52 5.06 12.07
CA CYS A 346 12.75 5.01 12.87
C CYS A 346 12.54 5.68 14.23
N ASP A 347 11.95 6.87 14.26
CA ASP A 347 11.66 7.61 15.48
C ASP A 347 10.74 6.81 16.40
N TYR A 348 9.69 6.21 15.84
CA TYR A 348 8.77 5.37 16.60
C TYR A 348 9.43 4.11 17.16
N ILE A 349 10.30 3.46 16.41
CA ILE A 349 11.09 2.32 16.89
C ILE A 349 12.01 2.75 18.04
N ASN A 350 12.64 3.91 17.95
CA ASN A 350 13.48 4.45 19.01
C ASN A 350 12.70 4.75 20.29
N GLU A 351 11.51 5.33 20.18
CA GLU A 351 10.62 5.53 21.33
C GLU A 351 10.27 4.20 22.00
N ILE A 352 9.96 3.17 21.22
CA ILE A 352 9.60 1.84 21.72
C ILE A 352 10.75 1.16 22.47
N VAL A 353 11.97 1.29 21.97
CA VAL A 353 13.13 0.58 22.54
C VAL A 353 13.72 1.33 23.75
N ASN A 354 13.63 2.66 23.78
CA ASN A 354 14.24 3.49 24.83
C ASN A 354 13.25 3.94 25.93
N GLY A 355 11.96 3.78 25.71
CA GLY A 355 10.90 4.09 26.68
C GLY A 355 10.46 2.91 27.47
#